data_6155b51c04910830be92e0e0e5443324
#
_entry.id   6155b51c04910830be92e0e0e5443324
#
_cell.length_a   1.000
_cell.length_b   1.000
_cell.length_c   1.000
_cell.angle_alpha   90.00
_cell.angle_beta   90.00
_cell.angle_gamma   90.00
#
_symmetry.space_group_name_H-M   'P 1'
#
loop_
_entity.id
_entity.type
_entity.pdbx_description
1 polymer ?
#
loop_
_entity_poly.entity_id
_entity_poly.type
_entity_poly.pdbx_seq_one_letter_code
_entity_poly.pdbx_strand_id
1 'polypeptide(L)'
;MAIYSLRIEKHVLGGLIKNPGAFSEVERFINENDFYSEVHNTIFCVIRETLLKKEKIDKVILSQKIINLGISFKDDISIADYIEDLSFTQITYKATIEASKELLKLRIRREIADGCEDISSYVKKNGNLPADEIISSCDSKYNEIINKYEVEDEPQNLFGDIEEIIEERGNNPQEDLGFMTPYSEFNRLYGGLRTGNLYAICARPGQGKTTWINDIALKTAIKNNAEVLVLDTEMSTIDIQFRMAAAMSGVPVWYLETGNWRKNAELATKVREAMQKVKDYKYYHYQIGNKSIDQVCSLVRRWYFSKVGRGRPCIIAYDYVKLTGEKVGNNWAEYQAIGEKIDKLKKLSEEVNAAIITAMQLNRSGERGSNSAAVDDSSAISLSDRLQWFASFVAIFRRKTTEEVATDGQEFGTHKLIPLKTRFQGKDAAGHQDIMRRTFGDGTQRFVNNFLNYEVDNFNVSESGSLRDIIARENEQFFVEGGNENDGELL
;
A
#
# COMPACT_ATOMS: atom_id res chain seq x y z
N MET A 1 34.07 -14.63 9.60
CA MET A 1 34.59 -13.31 9.18
C MET A 1 34.31 -12.34 10.31
N ALA A 2 35.25 -11.47 10.67
CA ALA A 2 35.01 -10.48 11.70
C ALA A 2 33.95 -9.47 11.23
N ILE A 3 33.02 -9.12 12.12
CA ILE A 3 31.94 -8.14 11.88
C ILE A 3 32.35 -6.71 12.32
N TYR A 4 33.61 -6.51 12.60
CA TYR A 4 34.26 -5.23 12.92
C TYR A 4 35.67 -5.18 12.35
N SER A 5 36.22 -3.96 12.19
CA SER A 5 37.58 -3.74 11.73
C SER A 5 38.12 -2.43 12.29
N LEU A 6 38.91 -2.52 13.36
CA LEU A 6 39.57 -1.34 13.96
C LEU A 6 40.46 -0.60 12.95
N ARG A 7 40.97 -1.29 11.95
CA ARG A 7 41.78 -0.68 10.87
C ARG A 7 40.94 0.24 9.99
N ILE A 8 39.71 -0.17 9.63
CA ILE A 8 38.80 0.67 8.83
C ILE A 8 38.36 1.87 9.66
N GLU A 9 38.04 1.68 10.95
CA GLU A 9 37.69 2.77 11.85
C GLU A 9 38.82 3.83 11.93
N LYS A 10 40.07 3.38 12.15
CA LYS A 10 41.23 4.27 12.11
C LYS A 10 41.39 5.01 10.79
N HIS A 11 41.11 4.36 9.66
CA HIS A 11 41.17 5.01 8.35
C HIS A 11 40.13 6.10 8.20
N VAL A 12 38.90 5.90 8.69
CA VAL A 12 37.86 6.93 8.68
C VAL A 12 38.25 8.11 9.55
N LEU A 13 38.67 7.86 10.81
CA LEU A 13 39.05 8.92 11.74
C LEU A 13 40.24 9.72 11.23
N GLY A 14 41.33 9.02 10.85
CA GLY A 14 42.51 9.67 10.29
C GLY A 14 42.24 10.43 9.00
N GLY A 15 41.34 9.87 8.18
CA GLY A 15 40.85 10.51 6.95
C GLY A 15 40.12 11.83 7.23
N LEU A 16 39.24 11.87 8.23
CA LEU A 16 38.52 13.08 8.62
C LEU A 16 39.42 14.13 9.26
N ILE A 17 40.42 13.71 10.05
CA ILE A 17 41.41 14.63 10.60
C ILE A 17 42.22 15.29 9.48
N LYS A 18 42.61 14.53 8.46
CA LYS A 18 43.44 15.00 7.35
C LYS A 18 42.66 15.75 6.26
N ASN A 19 41.45 15.28 5.98
CA ASN A 19 40.58 15.81 4.94
C ASN A 19 39.21 16.20 5.55
N PRO A 20 39.14 17.27 6.35
CA PRO A 20 37.88 17.68 7.01
C PRO A 20 36.72 17.94 6.05
N GLY A 21 37.01 18.34 4.80
CA GLY A 21 36.03 18.56 3.75
C GLY A 21 35.27 17.29 3.32
N ALA A 22 35.82 16.10 3.63
CA ALA A 22 35.12 14.84 3.35
C ALA A 22 33.93 14.61 4.30
N PHE A 23 33.85 15.35 5.40
CA PHE A 23 32.84 15.13 6.44
C PHE A 23 31.40 15.23 5.90
N SER A 24 31.11 16.20 5.05
CA SER A 24 29.76 16.39 4.46
C SER A 24 29.26 15.20 3.63
N GLU A 25 30.19 14.42 3.05
CA GLU A 25 29.84 13.17 2.38
C GLU A 25 29.83 11.98 3.35
N VAL A 26 30.81 11.92 4.27
CA VAL A 26 30.93 10.85 5.26
C VAL A 26 29.73 10.81 6.21
N GLU A 27 29.23 11.98 6.65
CA GLU A 27 28.06 12.11 7.54
C GLU A 27 26.79 11.51 6.95
N ARG A 28 26.69 11.38 5.64
CA ARG A 28 25.55 10.73 4.96
C ARG A 28 25.52 9.22 5.17
N PHE A 29 26.68 8.60 5.39
CA PHE A 29 26.82 7.14 5.46
C PHE A 29 26.95 6.63 6.90
N ILE A 30 27.64 7.38 7.76
CA ILE A 30 28.00 6.91 9.10
C ILE A 30 27.67 7.92 10.20
N ASN A 31 27.39 7.36 11.35
CA ASN A 31 27.25 8.09 12.62
C ASN A 31 28.10 7.45 13.72
N GLU A 32 28.02 7.97 14.94
CA GLU A 32 28.77 7.48 16.08
C GLU A 32 28.59 5.98 16.37
N ASN A 33 27.38 5.45 16.16
CA ASN A 33 27.06 4.04 16.45
C ASN A 33 27.68 3.06 15.45
N ASP A 34 28.30 3.54 14.38
CA ASP A 34 28.95 2.68 13.38
C ASP A 34 30.28 2.13 13.87
N PHE A 35 30.90 2.81 14.82
CA PHE A 35 32.16 2.38 15.38
C PHE A 35 31.99 1.29 16.45
N TYR A 36 32.75 0.20 16.32
CA TYR A 36 32.76 -0.89 17.28
C TYR A 36 33.54 -0.51 18.53
N SER A 37 34.63 0.25 18.37
CA SER A 37 35.46 0.74 19.49
C SER A 37 34.81 1.96 20.13
N GLU A 38 34.52 1.89 21.43
CA GLU A 38 34.01 3.03 22.22
C GLU A 38 34.91 4.26 22.10
N VAL A 39 36.23 4.04 22.05
CA VAL A 39 37.23 5.10 21.87
C VAL A 39 37.09 5.76 20.51
N HIS A 40 36.96 4.98 19.45
CA HIS A 40 36.76 5.51 18.08
C HIS A 40 35.42 6.22 17.94
N ASN A 41 34.36 5.69 18.56
CA ASN A 41 33.06 6.36 18.66
C ASN A 41 33.24 7.76 19.26
N THR A 42 33.90 7.86 20.43
CA THR A 42 34.09 9.15 21.08
C THR A 42 34.94 10.12 20.25
N ILE A 43 36.03 9.63 19.63
CA ILE A 43 36.85 10.45 18.74
C ILE A 43 35.99 10.98 17.60
N PHE A 44 35.16 10.15 17.00
CA PHE A 44 34.25 10.57 15.94
C PHE A 44 33.25 11.63 16.42
N CYS A 45 32.64 11.45 17.59
CA CYS A 45 31.73 12.44 18.18
C CYS A 45 32.39 13.81 18.32
N VAL A 46 33.64 13.86 18.84
CA VAL A 46 34.35 15.12 19.00
C VAL A 46 34.76 15.75 17.66
N ILE A 47 35.17 14.94 16.68
CA ILE A 47 35.43 15.39 15.31
C ILE A 47 34.15 15.97 14.70
N ARG A 48 33.03 15.25 14.78
CA ARG A 48 31.71 15.68 14.27
C ARG A 48 31.27 17.00 14.88
N GLU A 49 31.33 17.12 16.22
CA GLU A 49 30.96 18.35 16.92
C GLU A 49 31.83 19.54 16.48
N THR A 50 33.12 19.32 16.32
CA THR A 50 34.06 20.35 15.89
C THR A 50 33.75 20.82 14.47
N LEU A 51 33.48 19.89 13.55
CA LEU A 51 33.17 20.20 12.15
C LEU A 51 31.80 20.86 11.97
N LEU A 52 30.77 20.42 12.72
CA LEU A 52 29.45 21.04 12.73
C LEU A 52 29.50 22.50 13.22
N LYS A 53 30.39 22.81 14.18
CA LYS A 53 30.64 24.19 14.61
C LYS A 53 31.50 25.00 13.63
N LYS A 54 31.89 24.40 12.49
CA LYS A 54 32.80 25.00 11.49
C LYS A 54 34.19 25.39 12.06
N GLU A 55 34.60 24.72 13.12
CA GLU A 55 35.93 24.89 13.70
C GLU A 55 36.96 24.06 12.92
N LYS A 56 38.21 24.53 12.87
CA LYS A 56 39.30 23.76 12.28
C LYS A 56 39.70 22.63 13.21
N ILE A 57 39.95 21.44 12.63
CA ILE A 57 40.51 20.33 13.40
C ILE A 57 41.98 20.64 13.67
N ASP A 58 42.29 20.81 14.94
CA ASP A 58 43.65 20.85 15.49
C ASP A 58 43.88 19.66 16.43
N LYS A 59 45.00 18.96 16.24
CA LYS A 59 45.29 17.70 16.95
C LYS A 59 45.38 17.91 18.46
N VAL A 60 45.99 19.02 18.90
CA VAL A 60 46.17 19.32 20.32
C VAL A 60 44.83 19.64 20.96
N ILE A 61 44.03 20.48 20.28
CA ILE A 61 42.70 20.85 20.77
C ILE A 61 41.79 19.63 20.79
N LEU A 62 41.84 18.77 19.75
CA LEU A 62 41.07 17.53 19.70
C LEU A 62 41.44 16.59 20.85
N SER A 63 42.71 16.36 21.08
CA SER A 63 43.19 15.53 22.18
C SER A 63 42.73 16.07 23.54
N GLN A 64 42.81 17.39 23.75
CA GLN A 64 42.39 18.02 25.00
C GLN A 64 40.88 17.90 25.24
N LYS A 65 40.07 18.07 24.17
CA LYS A 65 38.61 17.87 24.23
C LYS A 65 38.26 16.44 24.64
N ILE A 66 38.94 15.43 24.11
CA ILE A 66 38.72 14.00 24.44
C ILE A 66 39.16 13.71 25.87
N ILE A 67 40.32 14.21 26.32
CA ILE A 67 40.80 14.05 27.69
C ILE A 67 39.80 14.64 28.69
N ASN A 68 39.25 15.80 28.40
CA ASN A 68 38.28 16.47 29.27
C ASN A 68 36.95 15.68 29.41
N LEU A 69 36.66 14.73 28.51
CA LEU A 69 35.52 13.80 28.62
C LEU A 69 35.80 12.64 29.60
N GLY A 70 37.00 12.56 30.19
CA GLY A 70 37.36 11.55 31.18
C GLY A 70 37.58 10.15 30.58
N ILE A 71 37.87 10.05 29.30
CA ILE A 71 38.07 8.78 28.60
C ILE A 71 39.54 8.41 28.66
N SER A 72 39.84 7.16 29.02
CA SER A 72 41.16 6.57 29.00
C SER A 72 41.21 5.29 28.19
N PHE A 73 42.32 5.02 27.54
CA PHE A 73 42.56 3.73 26.90
C PHE A 73 42.89 2.67 27.99
N LYS A 74 42.47 1.43 27.74
CA LYS A 74 42.77 0.29 28.65
C LYS A 74 44.26 -0.07 28.74
N ASP A 75 45.06 0.35 27.76
CA ASP A 75 46.45 -0.09 27.56
C ASP A 75 47.49 1.01 27.78
N ASP A 76 47.29 1.95 28.69
CA ASP A 76 48.23 3.08 29.01
C ASP A 76 48.69 3.91 27.79
N ILE A 77 47.95 3.85 26.66
CA ILE A 77 48.26 4.63 25.47
C ILE A 77 47.78 6.07 25.70
N SER A 78 48.69 7.05 25.49
CA SER A 78 48.31 8.46 25.52
C SER A 78 47.34 8.82 24.40
N ILE A 79 46.23 9.49 24.77
CA ILE A 79 45.25 9.98 23.75
C ILE A 79 45.93 10.91 22.75
N ALA A 80 46.89 11.73 23.20
CA ALA A 80 47.62 12.63 22.34
C ALA A 80 48.45 11.87 21.29
N ASP A 81 49.18 10.84 21.71
CA ASP A 81 49.98 10.01 20.80
C ASP A 81 49.07 9.26 19.81
N TYR A 82 47.90 8.79 20.27
CA TYR A 82 46.94 8.10 19.41
C TYR A 82 46.33 9.00 18.33
N ILE A 83 45.99 10.24 18.69
CA ILE A 83 45.47 11.23 17.72
C ILE A 83 46.59 11.63 16.75
N GLU A 84 47.81 11.71 17.20
CA GLU A 84 48.96 11.96 16.35
C GLU A 84 49.16 10.83 15.35
N ASP A 85 49.11 9.57 15.77
CA ASP A 85 49.18 8.40 14.91
C ASP A 85 48.06 8.38 13.85
N LEU A 86 46.82 8.68 14.26
CA LEU A 86 45.70 8.78 13.33
C LEU A 86 45.94 9.85 12.26
N SER A 87 46.59 10.94 12.61
CA SER A 87 46.89 12.04 11.68
C SER A 87 47.98 11.72 10.67
N PHE A 88 48.86 10.74 10.94
CA PHE A 88 49.84 10.23 9.99
C PHE A 88 49.27 9.24 8.99
N THR A 89 47.99 8.84 9.12
CA THR A 89 47.34 7.93 8.18
C THR A 89 47.39 8.50 6.76
N GLN A 90 48.05 7.73 5.85
CA GLN A 90 48.11 8.11 4.42
C GLN A 90 46.81 7.73 3.71
N ILE A 91 45.84 8.63 3.74
CA ILE A 91 44.55 8.43 3.12
C ILE A 91 44.08 9.67 2.33
N THR A 92 43.54 9.44 1.16
CA THR A 92 42.99 10.50 0.31
C THR A 92 41.53 10.81 0.65
N TYR A 93 41.04 11.95 0.20
CA TYR A 93 39.63 12.34 0.33
C TYR A 93 38.68 11.21 -0.11
N LYS A 94 38.87 10.71 -1.34
CA LYS A 94 38.02 9.62 -1.91
C LYS A 94 38.12 8.33 -1.10
N ALA A 95 39.32 7.95 -0.65
CA ALA A 95 39.51 6.78 0.15
C ALA A 95 38.87 6.88 1.56
N THR A 96 38.74 8.09 2.11
CA THR A 96 38.01 8.33 3.37
C THR A 96 36.53 8.01 3.20
N ILE A 97 35.91 8.42 2.11
CA ILE A 97 34.52 8.12 1.79
C ILE A 97 34.31 6.62 1.61
N GLU A 98 35.18 5.96 0.81
CA GLU A 98 35.09 4.52 0.60
C GLU A 98 35.28 3.71 1.91
N ALA A 99 36.17 4.14 2.79
CA ALA A 99 36.35 3.54 4.12
C ALA A 99 35.08 3.69 4.99
N SER A 100 34.38 4.81 4.87
CA SER A 100 33.12 5.06 5.58
C SER A 100 32.00 4.14 5.08
N LYS A 101 31.91 3.91 3.79
CA LYS A 101 30.96 2.93 3.21
C LYS A 101 31.27 1.49 3.68
N GLU A 102 32.53 1.11 3.78
CA GLU A 102 32.91 -0.19 4.32
C GLU A 102 32.61 -0.30 5.82
N LEU A 103 32.73 0.79 6.58
CA LEU A 103 32.34 0.82 7.99
C LEU A 103 30.83 0.61 8.17
N LEU A 104 30.02 1.27 7.33
CA LEU A 104 28.56 1.05 7.29
C LEU A 104 28.22 -0.42 7.01
N LYS A 105 28.87 -1.06 6.03
CA LYS A 105 28.67 -2.50 5.75
C LYS A 105 28.97 -3.39 6.97
N LEU A 106 29.99 -3.04 7.74
CA LEU A 106 30.33 -3.76 8.97
C LEU A 106 29.26 -3.58 10.04
N ARG A 107 28.69 -2.37 10.16
CA ARG A 107 27.57 -2.10 11.07
C ARG A 107 26.35 -2.91 10.68
N ILE A 108 25.94 -2.88 9.41
CA ILE A 108 24.80 -3.66 8.91
C ILE A 108 24.96 -5.14 9.27
N ARG A 109 26.17 -5.69 9.09
CA ARG A 109 26.46 -7.08 9.48
C ARG A 109 26.32 -7.33 10.98
N ARG A 110 26.74 -6.37 11.82
CA ARG A 110 26.56 -6.46 13.28
C ARG A 110 25.09 -6.45 13.65
N GLU A 111 24.33 -5.47 13.16
CA GLU A 111 22.92 -5.34 13.49
C GLU A 111 22.10 -6.56 13.04
N ILE A 112 22.42 -7.14 11.88
CA ILE A 112 21.78 -8.39 11.43
C ILE A 112 22.15 -9.55 12.36
N ALA A 113 23.43 -9.66 12.77
CA ALA A 113 23.87 -10.73 13.66
C ALA A 113 23.23 -10.61 15.03
N ASP A 114 23.21 -9.41 15.62
CA ASP A 114 22.59 -9.11 16.91
C ASP A 114 21.08 -9.37 16.85
N GLY A 115 20.41 -8.96 15.78
CA GLY A 115 19.00 -9.22 15.57
C GLY A 115 18.67 -10.72 15.44
N CYS A 116 19.53 -11.49 14.79
CA CYS A 116 19.39 -12.97 14.75
C CYS A 116 19.55 -13.60 16.14
N GLU A 117 20.45 -13.06 16.96
CA GLU A 117 20.65 -13.50 18.34
C GLU A 117 19.44 -13.14 19.22
N ASP A 118 18.88 -11.95 19.07
CA ASP A 118 17.64 -11.51 19.72
C ASP A 118 16.45 -12.38 19.32
N ILE A 119 16.31 -12.71 18.04
CA ILE A 119 15.29 -13.64 17.54
C ILE A 119 15.48 -15.03 18.17
N SER A 120 16.69 -15.55 18.19
CA SER A 120 17.01 -16.84 18.82
C SER A 120 16.65 -16.84 20.31
N SER A 121 16.98 -15.77 21.02
CA SER A 121 16.68 -15.58 22.43
C SER A 121 15.17 -15.50 22.68
N TYR A 122 14.45 -14.78 21.83
CA TYR A 122 12.99 -14.67 21.89
C TYR A 122 12.30 -16.03 21.72
N VAL A 123 12.73 -16.80 20.72
CA VAL A 123 12.19 -18.15 20.47
C VAL A 123 12.42 -19.08 21.67
N LYS A 124 13.60 -19.04 22.29
CA LYS A 124 13.93 -19.86 23.47
C LYS A 124 13.10 -19.48 24.70
N LYS A 125 12.84 -18.19 24.91
CA LYS A 125 12.08 -17.70 26.08
C LYS A 125 10.57 -17.93 25.98
N ASN A 126 10.03 -17.98 24.77
CA ASN A 126 8.59 -17.98 24.51
C ASN A 126 8.08 -19.30 23.91
N GLY A 127 8.67 -20.44 24.29
CA GLY A 127 8.31 -21.76 23.78
C GLY A 127 6.85 -22.20 24.05
N ASN A 128 6.14 -21.52 24.94
CA ASN A 128 4.72 -21.80 25.26
C ASN A 128 3.73 -21.04 24.37
N LEU A 129 4.19 -20.09 23.54
CA LEU A 129 3.32 -19.35 22.63
C LEU A 129 2.91 -20.20 21.42
N PRO A 130 1.75 -19.92 20.81
CA PRO A 130 1.36 -20.53 19.54
C PRO A 130 2.43 -20.31 18.45
N ALA A 131 2.65 -21.30 17.61
CA ALA A 131 3.66 -21.24 16.54
C ALA A 131 3.48 -20.02 15.61
N ASP A 132 2.24 -19.68 15.27
CA ASP A 132 1.92 -18.51 14.44
C ASP A 132 2.34 -17.19 15.09
N GLU A 133 2.25 -17.08 16.40
CA GLU A 133 2.64 -15.89 17.15
C GLU A 133 4.18 -15.74 17.22
N ILE A 134 4.86 -16.86 17.40
CA ILE A 134 6.34 -16.91 17.35
C ILE A 134 6.85 -16.51 15.96
N ILE A 135 6.29 -17.11 14.91
CA ILE A 135 6.68 -16.86 13.51
C ILE A 135 6.45 -15.38 13.16
N SER A 136 5.29 -14.82 13.51
CA SER A 136 4.95 -13.42 13.22
C SER A 136 5.89 -12.45 13.93
N SER A 137 6.22 -12.72 15.19
CA SER A 137 7.14 -11.88 15.97
C SER A 137 8.57 -11.93 15.43
N CYS A 138 9.04 -13.10 14.99
CA CYS A 138 10.35 -13.26 14.36
C CYS A 138 10.42 -12.52 13.03
N ASP A 139 9.40 -12.68 12.18
CA ASP A 139 9.30 -11.99 10.90
C ASP A 139 9.29 -10.47 11.05
N SER A 140 8.50 -9.95 12.02
CA SER A 140 8.45 -8.51 12.30
C SER A 140 9.82 -7.96 12.73
N LYS A 141 10.51 -8.63 13.67
CA LYS A 141 11.84 -8.22 14.15
C LYS A 141 12.90 -8.24 13.04
N TYR A 142 12.86 -9.26 12.18
CA TYR A 142 13.80 -9.37 11.07
C TYR A 142 13.57 -8.26 10.04
N ASN A 143 12.33 -8.03 9.65
CA ASN A 143 11.99 -7.00 8.68
C ASN A 143 12.27 -5.58 9.20
N GLU A 144 12.11 -5.32 10.50
CA GLU A 144 12.49 -4.04 11.10
C GLU A 144 13.97 -3.70 10.87
N ILE A 145 14.85 -4.70 10.96
CA ILE A 145 16.29 -4.53 10.73
C ILE A 145 16.57 -4.29 9.24
N ILE A 146 15.97 -5.09 8.34
CA ILE A 146 16.22 -4.99 6.91
C ILE A 146 15.68 -3.66 6.35
N ASN A 147 14.45 -3.30 6.69
CA ASN A 147 13.82 -2.07 6.20
C ASN A 147 14.59 -0.80 6.60
N LYS A 148 15.30 -0.83 7.72
CA LYS A 148 16.15 0.29 8.16
C LYS A 148 17.28 0.61 7.16
N TYR A 149 17.70 -0.36 6.36
CA TYR A 149 18.81 -0.24 5.40
C TYR A 149 18.39 -0.34 3.94
N GLU A 150 17.12 -0.66 3.63
CA GLU A 150 16.61 -0.69 2.26
C GLU A 150 16.15 0.68 1.76
N VAL A 151 16.07 1.67 2.65
CA VAL A 151 15.64 3.03 2.28
C VAL A 151 16.87 3.82 1.83
N GLU A 152 16.93 4.17 0.56
CA GLU A 152 17.77 5.26 0.08
C GLU A 152 17.16 6.58 0.58
N ASP A 153 17.47 6.97 1.80
CA ASP A 153 16.97 8.21 2.45
C ASP A 153 17.68 9.48 1.93
N GLU A 154 18.22 9.47 0.71
CA GLU A 154 18.75 10.69 0.12
C GLU A 154 17.64 11.48 -0.58
N PRO A 155 17.45 12.77 -0.23
CA PRO A 155 16.57 13.64 -0.98
C PRO A 155 17.01 13.70 -2.44
N GLN A 156 16.17 13.20 -3.34
CA GLN A 156 16.46 13.23 -4.78
C GLN A 156 16.23 14.63 -5.35
N ASN A 157 17.08 15.05 -6.27
CA ASN A 157 16.81 16.26 -7.04
C ASN A 157 15.62 15.98 -7.97
N LEU A 158 14.48 16.64 -7.70
CA LEU A 158 13.23 16.44 -8.44
C LEU A 158 13.37 16.62 -9.96
N PHE A 159 14.31 17.42 -10.39
CA PHE A 159 14.52 17.75 -11.81
C PHE A 159 15.80 17.13 -12.39
N GLY A 160 16.54 16.32 -11.60
CA GLY A 160 17.86 15.80 -12.02
C GLY A 160 17.80 14.94 -13.28
N ASP A 161 16.81 14.06 -13.33
CA ASP A 161 16.63 13.02 -14.35
C ASP A 161 15.25 13.08 -15.03
N ILE A 162 14.47 14.15 -14.79
CA ILE A 162 13.09 14.24 -15.29
C ILE A 162 13.01 14.18 -16.82
N GLU A 163 13.95 14.79 -17.51
CA GLU A 163 14.01 14.78 -18.97
C GLU A 163 14.24 13.35 -19.50
N GLU A 164 15.19 12.63 -18.91
CA GLU A 164 15.51 11.25 -19.28
C GLU A 164 14.31 10.31 -19.03
N ILE A 165 13.65 10.46 -17.87
CA ILE A 165 12.44 9.68 -17.53
C ILE A 165 11.30 9.94 -18.51
N ILE A 166 11.06 11.22 -18.89
CA ILE A 166 10.00 11.59 -19.82
C ILE A 166 10.30 11.07 -21.22
N GLU A 167 11.53 11.19 -21.69
CA GLU A 167 11.95 10.67 -23.00
C GLU A 167 11.88 9.14 -23.06
N GLU A 168 12.33 8.45 -21.99
CA GLU A 168 12.19 6.99 -21.90
C GLU A 168 10.73 6.55 -21.99
N ARG A 169 9.82 7.25 -21.29
CA ARG A 169 8.39 6.97 -21.37
C ARG A 169 7.81 7.28 -22.74
N GLY A 170 8.26 8.36 -23.37
CA GLY A 170 7.86 8.73 -24.75
C GLY A 170 8.29 7.68 -25.77
N ASN A 171 9.48 7.12 -25.61
CA ASN A 171 10.00 6.06 -26.48
C ASN A 171 9.33 4.70 -26.23
N ASN A 172 8.83 4.45 -25.01
CA ASN A 172 8.16 3.21 -24.59
C ASN A 172 6.77 3.51 -24.02
N PRO A 173 5.80 3.97 -24.84
CA PRO A 173 4.49 4.35 -24.36
C PRO A 173 3.74 3.15 -23.76
N GLN A 174 3.15 3.34 -22.58
CA GLN A 174 2.29 2.36 -21.91
C GLN A 174 0.83 2.83 -21.99
N GLU A 175 -0.09 1.93 -22.26
CA GLU A 175 -1.52 2.30 -22.27
C GLU A 175 -2.01 2.75 -20.90
N ASP A 176 -1.54 2.09 -19.82
CA ASP A 176 -1.89 2.40 -18.44
C ASP A 176 -0.73 2.06 -17.48
N LEU A 177 -0.71 2.76 -16.33
CA LEU A 177 0.34 2.60 -15.31
C LEU A 177 0.00 1.58 -14.22
N GLY A 178 -1.24 1.05 -14.20
CA GLY A 178 -1.71 0.08 -13.21
C GLY A 178 -2.25 -1.19 -13.86
N PHE A 179 -2.66 -2.13 -13.04
CA PHE A 179 -3.45 -3.27 -13.51
C PHE A 179 -4.78 -2.79 -14.09
N MET A 180 -5.04 -3.14 -15.35
CA MET A 180 -6.29 -2.80 -16.01
C MET A 180 -7.44 -3.61 -15.42
N THR A 181 -8.40 -2.92 -14.82
CA THR A 181 -9.62 -3.55 -14.30
C THR A 181 -10.56 -3.96 -15.44
N PRO A 182 -11.58 -4.76 -15.18
CA PRO A 182 -12.63 -5.04 -16.17
C PRO A 182 -13.51 -3.81 -16.46
N TYR A 183 -13.44 -2.78 -15.66
CA TYR A 183 -14.32 -1.61 -15.67
C TYR A 183 -13.69 -0.47 -16.45
N SER A 184 -14.26 -0.16 -17.60
CA SER A 184 -13.71 0.83 -18.55
C SER A 184 -13.74 2.25 -18.00
N GLU A 185 -14.83 2.65 -17.38
CA GLU A 185 -14.98 3.97 -16.79
C GLU A 185 -14.07 4.15 -15.56
N PHE A 186 -13.94 3.11 -14.73
CA PHE A 186 -12.97 3.10 -13.63
C PHE A 186 -11.54 3.32 -14.14
N ASN A 187 -11.15 2.60 -15.20
CA ASN A 187 -9.81 2.75 -15.78
C ASN A 187 -9.63 4.14 -16.41
N ARG A 188 -10.65 4.64 -17.12
CA ARG A 188 -10.61 5.95 -17.76
C ARG A 188 -10.37 7.08 -16.75
N LEU A 189 -11.06 7.02 -15.60
CA LEU A 189 -10.99 8.06 -14.57
C LEU A 189 -9.79 7.89 -13.62
N TYR A 190 -9.42 6.66 -13.26
CA TYR A 190 -8.48 6.41 -12.16
C TYR A 190 -7.20 5.67 -12.59
N GLY A 191 -7.09 5.24 -13.86
CA GLY A 191 -5.88 4.59 -14.39
C GLY A 191 -5.61 3.20 -13.84
N GLY A 192 -6.68 2.43 -13.54
CA GLY A 192 -6.56 1.07 -13.03
C GLY A 192 -6.07 0.97 -11.58
N LEU A 193 -5.54 -0.20 -11.22
CA LEU A 193 -5.03 -0.48 -9.87
C LEU A 193 -3.49 -0.41 -9.88
N ARG A 194 -2.92 0.65 -9.34
CA ARG A 194 -1.46 0.84 -9.26
C ARG A 194 -0.89 0.11 -8.05
N THR A 195 0.21 -0.59 -8.25
CA THR A 195 0.95 -1.26 -7.16
C THR A 195 1.52 -0.26 -6.15
N GLY A 196 1.83 -0.72 -4.95
CA GLY A 196 2.24 0.14 -3.84
C GLY A 196 1.11 1.01 -3.30
N ASN A 197 -0.17 0.72 -3.63
CA ASN A 197 -1.30 1.56 -3.29
C ASN A 197 -2.46 0.79 -2.66
N LEU A 198 -3.22 1.52 -1.82
CA LEU A 198 -4.38 1.02 -1.10
C LEU A 198 -5.66 1.65 -1.68
N TYR A 199 -6.60 0.80 -2.09
CA TYR A 199 -7.92 1.13 -2.62
C TYR A 199 -8.98 0.71 -1.61
N ALA A 200 -9.72 1.65 -1.05
CA ALA A 200 -10.68 1.40 0.00
C ALA A 200 -12.12 1.61 -0.46
N ILE A 201 -12.95 0.57 -0.29
CA ILE A 201 -14.37 0.61 -0.61
C ILE A 201 -15.18 0.60 0.68
N CYS A 202 -15.91 1.67 0.91
CA CYS A 202 -16.76 1.83 2.06
C CYS A 202 -18.20 1.41 1.72
N ALA A 203 -18.79 0.53 2.51
CA ALA A 203 -20.14 0.05 2.28
C ALA A 203 -20.85 -0.33 3.58
N ARG A 204 -22.17 -0.26 3.61
CA ARG A 204 -22.97 -0.85 4.68
C ARG A 204 -23.05 -2.38 4.54
N PRO A 205 -23.37 -3.12 5.59
CA PRO A 205 -23.65 -4.54 5.50
C PRO A 205 -24.71 -4.84 4.44
N GLY A 206 -24.52 -5.92 3.67
CA GLY A 206 -25.48 -6.35 2.64
C GLY A 206 -25.49 -5.52 1.36
N GLN A 207 -24.61 -4.53 1.20
CA GLN A 207 -24.53 -3.70 -0.01
C GLN A 207 -23.61 -4.28 -1.11
N GLY A 208 -23.14 -5.53 -0.99
CA GLY A 208 -22.35 -6.17 -2.05
C GLY A 208 -20.85 -5.85 -2.04
N LYS A 209 -20.30 -5.29 -0.95
CA LYS A 209 -18.86 -4.96 -0.86
C LYS A 209 -17.93 -6.13 -1.18
N THR A 210 -18.18 -7.29 -0.54
CA THR A 210 -17.42 -8.54 -0.76
C THR A 210 -17.51 -9.00 -2.20
N THR A 211 -18.69 -8.92 -2.80
CA THR A 211 -18.93 -9.27 -4.21
C THR A 211 -18.11 -8.38 -5.13
N TRP A 212 -18.14 -7.07 -4.92
CA TRP A 212 -17.40 -6.11 -5.75
C TRP A 212 -15.88 -6.32 -5.63
N ILE A 213 -15.35 -6.50 -4.40
CA ILE A 213 -13.92 -6.70 -4.17
C ILE A 213 -13.42 -7.98 -4.82
N ASN A 214 -14.14 -9.08 -4.65
CA ASN A 214 -13.76 -10.35 -5.23
C ASN A 214 -13.87 -10.33 -6.76
N ASP A 215 -14.88 -9.68 -7.30
CA ASP A 215 -15.08 -9.56 -8.75
C ASP A 215 -13.97 -8.74 -9.41
N ILE A 216 -13.69 -7.54 -8.90
CA ILE A 216 -12.61 -6.70 -9.45
C ILE A 216 -11.25 -7.38 -9.31
N ALA A 217 -10.96 -8.03 -8.18
CA ALA A 217 -9.70 -8.73 -7.97
C ALA A 217 -9.53 -9.90 -8.95
N LEU A 218 -10.56 -10.73 -9.10
CA LEU A 218 -10.53 -11.88 -10.02
C LEU A 218 -10.38 -11.43 -11.48
N LYS A 219 -11.27 -10.56 -11.94
CA LYS A 219 -11.28 -10.15 -13.34
C LYS A 219 -10.05 -9.34 -13.74
N THR A 220 -9.54 -8.52 -12.80
CA THR A 220 -8.28 -7.80 -13.01
C THR A 220 -7.12 -8.77 -13.12
N ALA A 221 -7.05 -9.79 -12.27
CA ALA A 221 -6.03 -10.82 -12.32
C ALA A 221 -6.05 -11.60 -13.64
N ILE A 222 -7.22 -12.00 -14.09
CA ILE A 222 -7.40 -12.69 -15.37
C ILE A 222 -6.90 -11.83 -16.52
N LYS A 223 -7.30 -10.56 -16.56
CA LYS A 223 -6.96 -9.63 -17.63
C LYS A 223 -5.45 -9.35 -17.71
N ASN A 224 -4.76 -9.33 -16.57
CA ASN A 224 -3.34 -9.00 -16.48
C ASN A 224 -2.44 -10.22 -16.22
N ASN A 225 -2.97 -11.44 -16.19
CA ASN A 225 -2.25 -12.65 -15.81
C ASN A 225 -1.47 -12.50 -14.48
N ALA A 226 -2.09 -11.89 -13.49
CA ALA A 226 -1.49 -11.57 -12.20
C ALA A 226 -1.91 -12.57 -11.12
N GLU A 227 -1.05 -12.72 -10.09
CA GLU A 227 -1.36 -13.48 -8.88
C GLU A 227 -2.23 -12.65 -7.95
N VAL A 228 -3.28 -13.28 -7.36
CA VAL A 228 -4.18 -12.67 -6.38
C VAL A 228 -4.18 -13.46 -5.08
N LEU A 229 -4.11 -12.74 -3.96
CA LEU A 229 -4.40 -13.28 -2.63
C LEU A 229 -5.63 -12.60 -2.05
N VAL A 230 -6.65 -13.39 -1.72
CA VAL A 230 -7.83 -12.93 -0.99
C VAL A 230 -7.69 -13.29 0.48
N LEU A 231 -7.78 -12.30 1.32
CA LEU A 231 -7.75 -12.39 2.78
C LEU A 231 -9.15 -12.08 3.30
N ASP A 232 -9.85 -13.09 3.79
CA ASP A 232 -11.24 -12.97 4.22
C ASP A 232 -11.36 -13.15 5.74
N THR A 233 -12.14 -12.28 6.39
CA THR A 233 -12.33 -12.31 7.84
C THR A 233 -13.55 -13.12 8.28
N GLU A 234 -14.44 -13.48 7.37
CA GLU A 234 -15.76 -14.06 7.71
C GLU A 234 -16.05 -15.39 7.01
N MET A 235 -15.64 -15.51 5.74
CA MET A 235 -16.08 -16.64 4.91
C MET A 235 -15.05 -17.75 4.84
N SER A 236 -15.55 -18.98 4.76
CA SER A 236 -14.71 -20.14 4.48
C SER A 236 -14.25 -20.18 3.02
N THR A 237 -13.16 -20.89 2.76
CA THR A 237 -12.67 -21.09 1.40
C THR A 237 -13.73 -21.73 0.49
N ILE A 238 -14.51 -22.68 1.02
CA ILE A 238 -15.56 -23.38 0.29
C ILE A 238 -16.68 -22.40 -0.13
N ASP A 239 -17.10 -21.51 0.77
CA ASP A 239 -18.13 -20.51 0.46
C ASP A 239 -17.68 -19.56 -0.64
N ILE A 240 -16.41 -19.10 -0.59
CA ILE A 240 -15.83 -18.28 -1.63
C ILE A 240 -15.75 -19.04 -2.96
N GLN A 241 -15.36 -20.32 -2.95
CA GLN A 241 -15.31 -21.15 -4.16
C GLN A 241 -16.68 -21.29 -4.82
N PHE A 242 -17.76 -21.52 -4.05
CA PHE A 242 -19.10 -21.59 -4.61
C PHE A 242 -19.58 -20.26 -5.19
N ARG A 243 -19.33 -19.14 -4.52
CA ARG A 243 -19.64 -17.81 -5.03
C ARG A 243 -18.87 -17.47 -6.32
N MET A 244 -17.58 -17.81 -6.36
CA MET A 244 -16.77 -17.63 -7.56
C MET A 244 -17.26 -18.51 -8.72
N ALA A 245 -17.59 -19.76 -8.44
CA ALA A 245 -18.15 -20.66 -9.42
C ALA A 245 -19.51 -20.16 -9.95
N ALA A 246 -20.35 -19.57 -9.09
CA ALA A 246 -21.61 -18.96 -9.48
C ALA A 246 -21.39 -17.73 -10.37
N ALA A 247 -20.50 -16.83 -9.97
CA ALA A 247 -20.15 -15.64 -10.75
C ALA A 247 -19.62 -15.98 -12.16
N MET A 248 -18.81 -17.01 -12.27
CA MET A 248 -18.16 -17.41 -13.52
C MET A 248 -19.07 -18.24 -14.44
N SER A 249 -19.92 -19.08 -13.87
CA SER A 249 -20.82 -19.95 -14.64
C SER A 249 -22.18 -19.31 -14.96
N GLY A 250 -22.56 -18.23 -14.23
CA GLY A 250 -23.88 -17.67 -14.24
C GLY A 250 -24.96 -18.60 -13.65
N VAL A 251 -24.53 -19.69 -12.96
CA VAL A 251 -25.44 -20.65 -12.32
C VAL A 251 -25.66 -20.22 -10.88
N PRO A 252 -26.91 -20.08 -10.39
CA PRO A 252 -27.18 -19.69 -9.02
C PRO A 252 -26.47 -20.59 -8.01
N VAL A 253 -25.91 -20.00 -6.97
CA VAL A 253 -25.07 -20.70 -5.97
C VAL A 253 -25.77 -21.91 -5.33
N TRP A 254 -27.07 -21.80 -5.10
CA TRP A 254 -27.88 -22.91 -4.56
C TRP A 254 -27.77 -24.19 -5.40
N TYR A 255 -27.78 -24.08 -6.73
CA TYR A 255 -27.63 -25.25 -7.60
C TYR A 255 -26.24 -25.88 -7.50
N LEU A 256 -25.21 -25.04 -7.29
CA LEU A 256 -23.82 -25.49 -7.12
C LEU A 256 -23.63 -26.20 -5.80
N GLU A 257 -24.07 -25.60 -4.70
CA GLU A 257 -23.95 -26.13 -3.34
C GLU A 257 -24.71 -27.46 -3.16
N THR A 258 -25.91 -27.54 -3.74
CA THR A 258 -26.75 -28.74 -3.65
C THR A 258 -26.43 -29.83 -4.68
N GLY A 259 -25.58 -29.51 -5.67
CA GLY A 259 -25.26 -30.42 -6.78
C GLY A 259 -26.39 -30.58 -7.80
N ASN A 260 -27.53 -29.88 -7.65
CA ASN A 260 -28.69 -29.98 -8.54
C ASN A 260 -28.43 -29.49 -9.97
N TRP A 261 -27.33 -28.72 -10.20
CA TRP A 261 -26.91 -28.31 -11.53
C TRP A 261 -26.69 -29.49 -12.50
N ARG A 262 -26.34 -30.69 -12.00
CA ARG A 262 -26.15 -31.89 -12.85
C ARG A 262 -27.45 -32.45 -13.44
N LYS A 263 -28.58 -32.12 -12.84
CA LYS A 263 -29.90 -32.58 -13.33
C LYS A 263 -30.38 -31.79 -14.56
N ASN A 264 -29.76 -30.66 -14.86
CA ASN A 264 -30.07 -29.83 -16.01
C ASN A 264 -28.86 -29.79 -16.96
N ALA A 265 -29.03 -30.20 -18.19
CA ALA A 265 -27.96 -30.31 -19.19
C ALA A 265 -27.33 -28.94 -19.51
N GLU A 266 -28.14 -27.89 -19.59
CA GLU A 266 -27.64 -26.50 -19.82
C GLU A 266 -26.78 -26.02 -18.68
N LEU A 267 -27.25 -26.16 -17.44
CA LEU A 267 -26.47 -25.77 -16.24
C LEU A 267 -25.18 -26.59 -16.16
N ALA A 268 -25.25 -27.90 -16.47
CA ALA A 268 -24.07 -28.75 -16.45
C ALA A 268 -23.01 -28.32 -17.48
N THR A 269 -23.43 -27.85 -18.65
CA THR A 269 -22.52 -27.31 -19.67
C THR A 269 -21.85 -26.02 -19.16
N LYS A 270 -22.65 -25.04 -18.68
CA LYS A 270 -22.15 -23.77 -18.14
C LYS A 270 -21.12 -23.97 -17.02
N VAL A 271 -21.41 -24.87 -16.07
CA VAL A 271 -20.49 -25.17 -14.97
C VAL A 271 -19.19 -25.78 -15.47
N ARG A 272 -19.24 -26.76 -16.39
CA ARG A 272 -18.03 -27.40 -16.91
C ARG A 272 -17.16 -26.43 -17.70
N GLU A 273 -17.74 -25.59 -18.53
CA GLU A 273 -17.02 -24.57 -19.30
C GLU A 273 -16.34 -23.55 -18.36
N ALA A 274 -17.05 -23.09 -17.32
CA ALA A 274 -16.48 -22.21 -16.33
C ALA A 274 -15.31 -22.88 -15.60
N MET A 275 -15.47 -24.14 -15.15
CA MET A 275 -14.41 -24.87 -14.44
C MET A 275 -13.20 -25.21 -15.30
N GLN A 276 -13.32 -25.31 -16.61
CA GLN A 276 -12.18 -25.42 -17.50
C GLN A 276 -11.33 -24.15 -17.54
N LYS A 277 -11.98 -22.97 -17.53
CA LYS A 277 -11.28 -21.68 -17.59
C LYS A 277 -10.51 -21.34 -16.30
N VAL A 278 -11.00 -21.82 -15.13
CA VAL A 278 -10.37 -21.47 -13.84
C VAL A 278 -9.08 -22.23 -13.52
N LYS A 279 -8.76 -23.31 -14.24
CA LYS A 279 -7.61 -24.18 -13.91
C LYS A 279 -6.28 -23.45 -13.88
N ASP A 280 -6.15 -22.43 -14.72
CA ASP A 280 -4.91 -21.66 -14.89
C ASP A 280 -4.88 -20.36 -14.09
N TYR A 281 -5.96 -20.05 -13.35
CA TYR A 281 -6.04 -18.80 -12.60
C TYR A 281 -5.26 -18.89 -11.29
N LYS A 282 -4.40 -17.92 -11.07
CA LYS A 282 -3.54 -17.81 -9.90
C LYS A 282 -4.23 -17.04 -8.79
N TYR A 283 -5.33 -17.60 -8.29
CA TYR A 283 -6.21 -17.00 -7.30
C TYR A 283 -6.16 -17.78 -6.00
N TYR A 284 -5.64 -17.16 -4.94
CA TYR A 284 -5.41 -17.77 -3.64
C TYR A 284 -6.34 -17.15 -2.61
N HIS A 285 -6.89 -17.96 -1.73
CA HIS A 285 -7.74 -17.53 -0.64
C HIS A 285 -7.19 -18.00 0.72
N TYR A 286 -7.27 -17.13 1.71
CA TYR A 286 -6.91 -17.46 3.08
C TYR A 286 -7.91 -16.80 4.05
N GLN A 287 -8.56 -17.62 4.89
CA GLN A 287 -9.42 -17.15 5.97
C GLN A 287 -8.54 -16.69 7.14
N ILE A 288 -8.47 -15.39 7.37
CA ILE A 288 -7.60 -14.79 8.39
C ILE A 288 -8.22 -14.82 9.81
N GLY A 289 -9.55 -14.94 9.92
CA GLY A 289 -10.24 -15.04 11.20
C GLY A 289 -9.86 -13.93 12.18
N ASN A 290 -9.30 -14.34 13.33
CA ASN A 290 -8.88 -13.42 14.41
C ASN A 290 -7.36 -13.11 14.40
N LYS A 291 -6.68 -13.26 13.26
CA LYS A 291 -5.25 -12.95 13.16
C LYS A 291 -4.99 -11.45 13.33
N SER A 292 -3.92 -11.11 14.06
CA SER A 292 -3.45 -9.73 14.14
C SER A 292 -2.91 -9.25 12.79
N ILE A 293 -2.82 -7.94 12.61
CA ILE A 293 -2.30 -7.38 11.36
C ILE A 293 -0.84 -7.83 11.10
N ASP A 294 -0.02 -8.03 12.12
CA ASP A 294 1.35 -8.50 11.96
C ASP A 294 1.41 -9.95 11.45
N GLN A 295 0.50 -10.80 11.94
CA GLN A 295 0.34 -12.16 11.43
C GLN A 295 -0.13 -12.17 9.98
N VAL A 296 -1.01 -11.24 9.60
CA VAL A 296 -1.47 -11.08 8.22
C VAL A 296 -0.32 -10.60 7.32
N CYS A 297 0.44 -9.60 7.73
CA CYS A 297 1.61 -9.13 6.98
C CYS A 297 2.64 -10.24 6.76
N SER A 298 2.95 -11.01 7.81
CA SER A 298 3.86 -12.16 7.71
C SER A 298 3.34 -13.23 6.73
N LEU A 299 2.04 -13.52 6.76
CA LEU A 299 1.41 -14.46 5.83
C LEU A 299 1.53 -13.97 4.38
N VAL A 300 1.23 -12.69 4.13
CA VAL A 300 1.33 -12.07 2.80
C VAL A 300 2.74 -12.15 2.27
N ARG A 301 3.77 -11.81 3.07
CA ARG A 301 5.16 -11.91 2.68
C ARG A 301 5.55 -13.34 2.28
N ARG A 302 5.17 -14.33 3.09
CA ARG A 302 5.43 -15.75 2.76
C ARG A 302 4.76 -16.17 1.46
N TRP A 303 3.49 -15.79 1.25
CA TRP A 303 2.79 -16.05 0.00
C TRP A 303 3.48 -15.35 -1.18
N TYR A 304 3.82 -14.08 -1.03
CA TYR A 304 4.49 -13.29 -2.06
C TYR A 304 5.81 -13.91 -2.50
N PHE A 305 6.70 -14.21 -1.57
CA PHE A 305 7.99 -14.82 -1.90
C PHE A 305 7.87 -16.25 -2.46
N SER A 306 6.86 -17.01 -2.05
CA SER A 306 6.68 -18.41 -2.48
C SER A 306 5.91 -18.57 -3.79
N LYS A 307 4.98 -17.67 -4.11
CA LYS A 307 4.05 -17.79 -5.25
C LYS A 307 4.26 -16.72 -6.32
N VAL A 308 4.51 -15.46 -5.93
CA VAL A 308 4.69 -14.35 -6.84
C VAL A 308 6.14 -14.20 -7.27
N GLY A 309 7.03 -14.08 -6.30
CA GLY A 309 8.46 -13.82 -6.51
C GLY A 309 8.81 -12.33 -6.39
N ARG A 310 10.06 -12.08 -5.96
CA ARG A 310 10.55 -10.72 -5.65
C ARG A 310 10.47 -9.79 -6.87
N GLY A 311 10.00 -8.57 -6.64
CA GLY A 311 9.88 -7.51 -7.66
C GLY A 311 8.69 -7.65 -8.61
N ARG A 312 7.95 -8.77 -8.59
CA ARG A 312 6.78 -8.94 -9.44
C ARG A 312 5.54 -8.32 -8.81
N PRO A 313 4.69 -7.63 -9.60
CA PRO A 313 3.48 -7.02 -9.10
C PRO A 313 2.39 -8.08 -8.82
N CYS A 314 1.56 -7.82 -7.81
CA CYS A 314 0.43 -8.68 -7.45
C CYS A 314 -0.77 -7.89 -6.93
N ILE A 315 -1.89 -8.59 -6.72
CA ILE A 315 -3.13 -8.02 -6.20
C ILE A 315 -3.46 -8.69 -4.87
N ILE A 316 -3.85 -7.90 -3.88
CA ILE A 316 -4.32 -8.39 -2.59
C ILE A 316 -5.70 -7.83 -2.33
N ALA A 317 -6.67 -8.71 -2.09
CA ALA A 317 -8.02 -8.35 -1.67
C ALA A 317 -8.15 -8.62 -0.17
N TYR A 318 -8.43 -7.60 0.64
CA TYR A 318 -8.60 -7.71 2.08
C TYR A 318 -10.04 -7.37 2.48
N ASP A 319 -10.86 -8.38 2.74
CA ASP A 319 -12.28 -8.21 3.10
C ASP A 319 -12.54 -8.62 4.55
N TYR A 320 -12.72 -7.72 5.45
CA TYR A 320 -12.64 -6.25 5.46
C TYR A 320 -11.86 -5.76 6.69
N VAL A 321 -11.48 -4.48 6.73
CA VAL A 321 -10.79 -3.91 7.89
C VAL A 321 -11.76 -3.82 9.07
N LYS A 322 -11.52 -4.67 10.08
CA LYS A 322 -12.20 -4.68 11.39
C LYS A 322 -11.17 -4.98 12.48
N LEU A 323 -11.53 -4.80 13.73
CA LEU A 323 -10.71 -5.29 14.84
C LEU A 323 -10.69 -6.81 14.85
N THR A 324 -9.50 -7.41 14.81
CA THR A 324 -9.27 -8.85 14.82
C THR A 324 -8.04 -9.13 15.66
N GLY A 325 -8.22 -9.72 16.85
CA GLY A 325 -7.12 -10.22 17.67
C GLY A 325 -6.10 -9.20 18.18
N GLU A 326 -6.28 -7.91 17.87
CA GLU A 326 -5.45 -6.86 18.43
C GLU A 326 -5.76 -6.70 19.92
N LYS A 327 -4.69 -6.72 20.75
CA LYS A 327 -4.83 -6.37 22.17
C LYS A 327 -4.95 -4.85 22.25
N VAL A 328 -6.19 -4.35 22.27
CA VAL A 328 -6.45 -2.93 22.52
C VAL A 328 -6.06 -2.69 23.97
N GLY A 329 -4.96 -1.95 24.19
CA GLY A 329 -4.58 -1.50 25.54
C GLY A 329 -5.67 -0.62 26.13
N ASN A 330 -5.76 -0.55 27.46
CA ASN A 330 -6.83 0.15 28.20
C ASN A 330 -7.05 1.62 27.79
N ASN A 331 -6.19 2.22 26.96
CA ASN A 331 -6.24 3.62 26.53
C ASN A 331 -6.33 3.81 25.00
N TRP A 332 -6.48 2.75 24.20
CA TRP A 332 -6.60 2.90 22.75
C TRP A 332 -8.06 2.86 22.32
N ALA A 333 -8.49 3.92 21.63
CA ALA A 333 -9.80 3.93 20.99
C ALA A 333 -9.78 3.04 19.73
N GLU A 334 -10.91 2.44 19.39
CA GLU A 334 -11.08 1.55 18.23
C GLU A 334 -10.54 2.15 16.92
N TYR A 335 -10.74 3.45 16.69
CA TYR A 335 -10.27 4.15 15.50
C TYR A 335 -8.74 4.19 15.38
N GLN A 336 -7.99 4.16 16.51
CA GLN A 336 -6.53 4.15 16.49
C GLN A 336 -5.98 2.80 16.03
N ALA A 337 -6.57 1.70 16.50
CA ALA A 337 -6.19 0.35 16.10
C ALA A 337 -6.52 0.10 14.61
N ILE A 338 -7.66 0.58 14.12
CA ILE A 338 -8.01 0.54 12.70
C ILE A 338 -7.02 1.38 11.87
N GLY A 339 -6.64 2.57 12.37
CA GLY A 339 -5.68 3.43 11.70
C GLY A 339 -4.30 2.81 11.57
N GLU A 340 -3.80 2.13 12.61
CA GLU A 340 -2.54 1.37 12.55
C GLU A 340 -2.60 0.23 11.53
N LYS A 341 -3.72 -0.49 11.48
CA LYS A 341 -3.95 -1.56 10.50
C LYS A 341 -3.87 -1.03 9.06
N ILE A 342 -4.49 0.12 8.79
CA ILE A 342 -4.46 0.76 7.48
C ILE A 342 -3.04 1.20 7.11
N ASP A 343 -2.29 1.80 8.04
CA ASP A 343 -0.89 2.19 7.84
C ASP A 343 -0.01 0.97 7.50
N LYS A 344 -0.15 -0.11 8.27
CA LYS A 344 0.59 -1.37 8.01
C LYS A 344 0.23 -1.99 6.66
N LEU A 345 -1.06 -1.95 6.25
CA LEU A 345 -1.46 -2.41 4.91
C LEU A 345 -0.87 -1.54 3.80
N LYS A 346 -0.80 -0.22 4.01
CA LYS A 346 -0.17 0.69 3.03
C LYS A 346 1.33 0.39 2.89
N LYS A 347 2.05 0.26 3.99
CA LYS A 347 3.48 -0.12 3.97
C LYS A 347 3.70 -1.49 3.31
N LEU A 348 2.86 -2.46 3.66
CA LEU A 348 2.90 -3.78 3.03
C LEU A 348 2.68 -3.70 1.52
N SER A 349 1.77 -2.83 1.04
CA SER A 349 1.53 -2.67 -0.40
C SER A 349 2.78 -2.21 -1.16
N GLU A 350 3.58 -1.35 -0.56
CA GLU A 350 4.86 -0.87 -1.11
C GLU A 350 5.93 -1.96 -1.07
N GLU A 351 6.07 -2.63 0.07
CA GLU A 351 7.06 -3.69 0.30
C GLU A 351 6.91 -4.87 -0.66
N VAL A 352 5.68 -5.34 -0.90
CA VAL A 352 5.42 -6.50 -1.78
C VAL A 352 4.95 -6.09 -3.18
N ASN A 353 5.13 -4.83 -3.58
CA ASN A 353 4.71 -4.31 -4.88
C ASN A 353 3.27 -4.73 -5.25
N ALA A 354 2.34 -4.58 -4.31
CA ALA A 354 0.96 -5.01 -4.47
C ALA A 354 -0.01 -3.84 -4.65
N ALA A 355 -1.06 -4.04 -5.45
CA ALA A 355 -2.28 -3.25 -5.36
C ALA A 355 -3.18 -3.89 -4.31
N ILE A 356 -3.42 -3.21 -3.18
CA ILE A 356 -4.30 -3.70 -2.13
C ILE A 356 -5.68 -3.09 -2.27
N ILE A 357 -6.70 -3.94 -2.41
CA ILE A 357 -8.11 -3.55 -2.41
C ILE A 357 -8.71 -3.99 -1.07
N THR A 358 -9.31 -3.07 -0.34
CA THR A 358 -9.91 -3.38 0.95
C THR A 358 -11.31 -2.82 1.10
N ALA A 359 -12.09 -3.41 2.00
CA ALA A 359 -13.39 -2.88 2.39
C ALA A 359 -13.35 -2.28 3.79
N MET A 360 -14.22 -1.29 4.00
CA MET A 360 -14.58 -0.80 5.33
C MET A 360 -16.10 -0.79 5.50
N GLN A 361 -16.54 -1.06 6.71
CA GLN A 361 -17.94 -0.98 7.05
C GLN A 361 -18.30 0.44 7.51
N LEU A 362 -19.36 1.03 6.94
CA LEU A 362 -19.89 2.33 7.37
C LEU A 362 -20.72 2.17 8.64
N ASN A 363 -20.56 3.10 9.59
CA ASN A 363 -21.32 3.12 10.84
C ASN A 363 -22.75 3.67 10.67
N ARG A 364 -23.63 3.31 11.63
CA ARG A 364 -25.06 3.73 11.64
C ARG A 364 -25.30 5.21 11.95
N SER A 365 -24.30 5.98 12.34
CA SER A 365 -24.44 7.38 12.78
C SER A 365 -24.97 8.34 11.70
N GLY A 366 -25.00 7.93 10.42
CA GLY A 366 -25.61 8.67 9.31
C GLY A 366 -27.14 8.53 9.16
N GLU A 367 -27.82 7.77 10.03
CA GLU A 367 -29.26 7.47 9.88
C GLU A 367 -30.21 8.63 10.26
N ARG A 368 -29.72 9.78 10.75
CA ARG A 368 -30.60 10.88 11.20
C ARG A 368 -31.08 11.82 10.09
N GLY A 369 -30.73 11.58 8.83
CA GLY A 369 -31.25 12.32 7.68
C GLY A 369 -31.93 11.39 6.69
N SER A 370 -33.22 11.58 6.44
CA SER A 370 -34.02 10.85 5.46
C SER A 370 -33.65 11.16 4.01
N ASN A 371 -32.55 11.88 3.76
CA ASN A 371 -32.12 12.24 2.40
C ASN A 371 -30.95 11.34 1.95
N SER A 372 -31.09 10.71 0.78
CA SER A 372 -30.07 9.91 0.13
C SER A 372 -28.70 10.60 -0.02
N ALA A 373 -28.68 11.92 -0.12
CA ALA A 373 -27.47 12.75 -0.21
C ALA A 373 -26.60 12.73 1.05
N ALA A 374 -27.17 12.52 2.25
CA ALA A 374 -26.41 12.47 3.51
C ALA A 374 -25.62 11.17 3.71
N VAL A 375 -25.90 10.13 2.91
CA VAL A 375 -25.22 8.84 2.96
C VAL A 375 -23.98 8.84 2.05
N ASP A 376 -23.93 9.75 1.10
CA ASP A 376 -22.93 9.83 0.04
C ASP A 376 -21.79 10.81 0.38
N ASP A 377 -21.69 11.25 1.63
CA ASP A 377 -20.67 12.19 2.09
C ASP A 377 -19.57 11.50 2.90
N SER A 378 -18.39 12.10 2.86
CA SER A 378 -17.21 11.71 3.64
C SER A 378 -17.46 11.68 5.15
N SER A 379 -18.44 12.45 5.66
CA SER A 379 -18.87 12.43 7.06
C SER A 379 -19.47 11.09 7.51
N ALA A 380 -19.97 10.26 6.58
CA ALA A 380 -20.45 8.92 6.86
C ALA A 380 -19.31 7.93 7.19
N ILE A 381 -18.06 8.29 6.89
CA ILE A 381 -16.85 7.51 7.17
C ILE A 381 -16.27 7.93 8.52
N SER A 382 -17.07 7.98 9.58
CA SER A 382 -16.69 8.54 10.89
C SER A 382 -15.54 7.84 11.63
N LEU A 383 -14.99 6.75 11.09
CA LEU A 383 -13.87 6.01 11.68
C LEU A 383 -12.52 6.30 11.01
N SER A 384 -12.43 7.24 10.04
CA SER A 384 -11.22 7.22 9.28
C SER A 384 -10.78 8.46 8.52
N ASP A 385 -10.50 9.53 9.22
CA ASP A 385 -9.56 10.51 8.67
C ASP A 385 -8.28 9.80 8.21
N ARG A 386 -7.82 8.77 8.95
CA ARG A 386 -6.65 7.97 8.59
C ARG A 386 -6.84 7.14 7.31
N LEU A 387 -8.03 6.60 7.04
CA LEU A 387 -8.29 5.93 5.76
C LEU A 387 -8.09 6.91 4.59
N GLN A 388 -8.63 8.12 4.72
CA GLN A 388 -8.45 9.15 3.71
C GLN A 388 -6.98 9.61 3.61
N TRP A 389 -6.19 9.55 4.68
CA TRP A 389 -4.78 9.91 4.62
C TRP A 389 -3.94 8.87 3.88
N PHE A 390 -4.12 7.59 4.17
CA PHE A 390 -3.27 6.52 3.67
C PHE A 390 -3.77 5.90 2.36
N ALA A 391 -5.08 5.79 2.14
CA ALA A 391 -5.60 5.22 0.92
C ALA A 391 -5.41 6.16 -0.28
N SER A 392 -5.04 5.60 -1.40
CA SER A 392 -4.90 6.32 -2.67
C SER A 392 -6.23 6.51 -3.40
N PHE A 393 -7.20 5.65 -3.10
CA PHE A 393 -8.56 5.73 -3.60
C PHE A 393 -9.54 5.38 -2.46
N VAL A 394 -10.58 6.17 -2.31
CA VAL A 394 -11.68 5.91 -1.35
C VAL A 394 -13.00 6.16 -2.06
N ALA A 395 -13.90 5.20 -2.00
CA ALA A 395 -15.23 5.34 -2.58
C ALA A 395 -16.30 4.66 -1.71
N ILE A 396 -17.54 5.12 -1.84
CA ILE A 396 -18.72 4.45 -1.28
C ILE A 396 -19.32 3.55 -2.35
N PHE A 397 -19.53 2.27 -2.02
CA PHE A 397 -20.27 1.34 -2.86
C PHE A 397 -21.60 0.99 -2.21
N ARG A 398 -22.70 1.21 -2.93
CA ARG A 398 -24.03 0.95 -2.39
C ARG A 398 -25.05 0.61 -3.48
N ARG A 399 -26.14 -0.03 -3.06
CA ARG A 399 -27.32 -0.21 -3.89
C ARG A 399 -28.02 1.15 -4.12
N LYS A 400 -28.53 1.36 -5.31
CA LYS A 400 -29.40 2.48 -5.65
C LYS A 400 -30.76 2.34 -4.93
N THR A 401 -31.36 3.46 -4.58
CA THR A 401 -32.76 3.48 -4.15
C THR A 401 -33.68 3.23 -5.35
N THR A 402 -34.94 2.88 -5.09
CA THR A 402 -35.95 2.71 -6.16
C THR A 402 -36.13 3.99 -6.97
N GLU A 403 -36.07 5.14 -6.31
CA GLU A 403 -36.15 6.46 -6.96
C GLU A 403 -34.93 6.71 -7.85
N GLU A 404 -33.74 6.36 -7.39
CA GLU A 404 -32.52 6.50 -8.19
C GLU A 404 -32.54 5.57 -9.41
N VAL A 405 -33.02 4.33 -9.29
CA VAL A 405 -33.17 3.43 -10.43
C VAL A 405 -34.19 3.98 -11.43
N ALA A 406 -35.29 4.53 -10.95
CA ALA A 406 -36.29 5.14 -11.80
C ALA A 406 -35.78 6.40 -12.53
N THR A 407 -35.00 7.23 -11.85
CA THR A 407 -34.44 8.47 -12.41
C THR A 407 -33.27 8.19 -13.35
N ASP A 408 -32.33 7.33 -12.95
CA ASP A 408 -31.13 7.05 -13.74
C ASP A 408 -31.43 6.14 -14.93
N GLY A 409 -32.46 5.28 -14.86
CA GLY A 409 -32.80 4.23 -15.82
C GLY A 409 -32.29 2.85 -15.39
N GLN A 410 -33.08 1.82 -15.72
CA GLN A 410 -32.75 0.43 -15.34
C GLN A 410 -31.46 -0.07 -16.01
N GLU A 411 -31.17 0.40 -17.21
CA GLU A 411 -29.96 0.08 -17.97
C GLU A 411 -28.65 0.50 -17.26
N PHE A 412 -28.73 1.47 -16.34
CA PHE A 412 -27.59 1.88 -15.53
C PHE A 412 -27.42 1.06 -14.24
N GLY A 413 -28.03 -0.11 -14.17
CA GLY A 413 -27.83 -1.09 -13.11
C GLY A 413 -28.35 -0.69 -11.74
N THR A 414 -28.10 -1.56 -10.78
CA THR A 414 -28.68 -1.55 -9.43
C THR A 414 -27.79 -0.94 -8.35
N HIS A 415 -26.51 -0.71 -8.63
CA HIS A 415 -25.53 -0.20 -7.67
C HIS A 415 -24.75 0.98 -8.22
N LYS A 416 -24.17 1.77 -7.33
CA LYS A 416 -23.27 2.85 -7.70
C LYS A 416 -22.03 2.91 -6.80
N LEU A 417 -20.92 3.33 -7.40
CA LEU A 417 -19.66 3.63 -6.75
C LEU A 417 -19.44 5.14 -6.79
N ILE A 418 -19.36 5.76 -5.61
CA ILE A 418 -19.24 7.21 -5.45
C ILE A 418 -17.83 7.51 -4.97
N PRO A 419 -16.97 8.13 -5.80
CA PRO A 419 -15.60 8.45 -5.41
C PRO A 419 -15.59 9.59 -4.39
N LEU A 420 -14.83 9.43 -3.32
CA LEU A 420 -14.61 10.46 -2.29
C LEU A 420 -13.20 11.03 -2.36
N LYS A 421 -12.24 10.20 -2.77
CA LYS A 421 -10.83 10.57 -2.91
C LYS A 421 -10.16 9.72 -3.99
N THR A 422 -9.33 10.37 -4.80
CA THR A 422 -8.35 9.70 -5.64
C THR A 422 -7.04 10.49 -5.68
N ARG A 423 -5.90 9.80 -5.65
CA ARG A 423 -4.57 10.41 -5.88
C ARG A 423 -4.16 10.34 -7.33
N PHE A 424 -4.74 9.43 -8.09
CA PHE A 424 -4.34 9.15 -9.46
C PHE A 424 -5.45 9.50 -10.43
N GLN A 425 -5.03 9.88 -11.60
CA GLN A 425 -5.89 10.11 -12.74
C GLN A 425 -5.59 9.08 -13.81
N GLY A 426 -6.60 8.70 -14.56
CA GLY A 426 -6.47 7.91 -15.78
C GLY A 426 -6.28 8.79 -17.01
N LYS A 427 -6.82 8.36 -18.13
CA LYS A 427 -6.82 9.13 -19.39
C LYS A 427 -7.60 10.44 -19.28
N ASP A 428 -8.59 10.50 -18.39
CA ASP A 428 -9.36 11.70 -18.11
C ASP A 428 -8.75 12.44 -16.91
N ALA A 429 -8.33 13.68 -17.14
CA ALA A 429 -7.68 14.50 -16.14
C ALA A 429 -8.61 14.96 -15.01
N ALA A 430 -9.94 14.88 -15.18
CA ALA A 430 -10.91 15.26 -14.16
C ALA A 430 -10.87 14.33 -12.93
N GLY A 431 -10.60 13.04 -13.12
CA GLY A 431 -10.52 12.07 -12.03
C GLY A 431 -11.79 12.04 -11.17
N HIS A 432 -11.63 12.22 -9.84
CA HIS A 432 -12.75 12.24 -8.90
C HIS A 432 -13.55 13.54 -8.90
N GLN A 433 -12.99 14.62 -9.42
CA GLN A 433 -13.63 15.95 -9.53
C GLN A 433 -14.31 16.15 -10.89
N ASP A 434 -14.75 15.08 -11.53
CA ASP A 434 -15.54 15.13 -12.77
C ASP A 434 -16.94 15.66 -12.45
N ILE A 435 -17.04 16.97 -12.24
CA ILE A 435 -18.26 17.67 -11.81
C ILE A 435 -19.10 17.97 -13.05
N MET A 436 -20.35 17.54 -13.02
CA MET A 436 -21.27 17.64 -14.12
C MET A 436 -22.52 18.41 -13.71
N ARG A 437 -23.09 19.16 -14.63
CA ARG A 437 -24.39 19.82 -14.46
C ARG A 437 -25.49 18.84 -14.86
N ARG A 438 -26.37 18.50 -13.91
CA ARG A 438 -27.52 17.65 -14.15
C ARG A 438 -28.82 18.42 -13.94
N THR A 439 -29.78 18.24 -14.81
CA THR A 439 -31.17 18.70 -14.65
C THR A 439 -31.99 17.56 -14.07
N PHE A 440 -32.71 17.83 -12.98
CA PHE A 440 -33.59 16.85 -12.33
C PHE A 440 -35.01 16.98 -12.83
N GLY A 441 -35.85 15.95 -12.61
CA GLY A 441 -37.23 15.92 -13.08
C GLY A 441 -38.13 17.05 -12.57
N ASP A 442 -37.74 17.75 -11.50
CA ASP A 442 -38.39 18.97 -11.01
C ASP A 442 -37.93 20.25 -11.73
N GLY A 443 -37.09 20.13 -12.75
CA GLY A 443 -36.49 21.23 -13.49
C GLY A 443 -35.30 21.92 -12.79
N THR A 444 -34.94 21.49 -11.57
CA THR A 444 -33.78 22.06 -10.88
C THR A 444 -32.49 21.60 -11.51
N GLN A 445 -31.50 22.52 -11.60
CA GLN A 445 -30.17 22.21 -12.09
C GLN A 445 -29.18 22.26 -10.95
N ARG A 446 -28.36 21.19 -10.79
CA ARG A 446 -27.34 21.10 -9.77
C ARG A 446 -26.03 20.59 -10.36
N PHE A 447 -24.92 20.98 -9.76
CA PHE A 447 -23.64 20.36 -10.02
C PHE A 447 -23.50 19.09 -9.17
N VAL A 448 -23.18 17.98 -9.80
CA VAL A 448 -23.04 16.67 -9.18
C VAL A 448 -21.69 16.08 -9.59
N ASN A 449 -20.99 15.48 -8.64
CA ASN A 449 -19.77 14.74 -8.99
C ASN A 449 -20.13 13.43 -9.69
N ASN A 450 -19.32 13.04 -10.68
CA ASN A 450 -19.50 11.79 -11.40
C ASN A 450 -19.47 10.59 -10.47
N PHE A 451 -20.26 9.57 -10.76
CA PHE A 451 -20.24 8.27 -10.10
C PHE A 451 -20.34 7.17 -11.14
N LEU A 452 -19.86 5.98 -10.77
CA LEU A 452 -19.91 4.81 -11.66
C LEU A 452 -21.09 3.93 -11.29
N ASN A 453 -21.72 3.37 -12.31
CA ASN A 453 -22.88 2.50 -12.21
C ASN A 453 -22.49 1.04 -12.43
N TYR A 454 -23.11 0.16 -11.66
CA TYR A 454 -22.87 -1.28 -11.72
C TYR A 454 -24.16 -2.08 -11.63
N GLU A 455 -24.21 -3.15 -12.42
CA GLU A 455 -25.16 -4.23 -12.20
C GLU A 455 -24.50 -5.33 -11.38
N VAL A 456 -25.17 -5.79 -10.34
CA VAL A 456 -24.71 -6.89 -9.47
C VAL A 456 -25.73 -8.02 -9.55
N ASP A 457 -25.35 -9.11 -10.18
CA ASP A 457 -26.16 -10.31 -10.32
C ASP A 457 -25.33 -11.56 -10.04
N ASN A 458 -25.88 -12.47 -9.21
CA ASN A 458 -25.30 -13.79 -8.90
C ASN A 458 -23.79 -13.75 -8.60
N PHE A 459 -23.35 -12.81 -7.73
CA PHE A 459 -21.95 -12.52 -7.36
C PHE A 459 -21.06 -12.02 -8.51
N ASN A 460 -21.62 -11.75 -9.66
CA ASN A 460 -20.95 -11.12 -10.78
C ASN A 460 -21.25 -9.62 -10.77
N VAL A 461 -20.25 -8.79 -11.09
CA VAL A 461 -20.37 -7.33 -11.17
C VAL A 461 -20.01 -6.89 -12.58
N SER A 462 -20.87 -6.11 -13.20
CA SER A 462 -20.60 -5.48 -14.50
C SER A 462 -20.78 -3.96 -14.39
N GLU A 463 -19.89 -3.21 -15.03
CA GLU A 463 -20.00 -1.76 -15.13
C GLU A 463 -21.10 -1.40 -16.13
N SER A 464 -21.99 -0.48 -15.73
CA SER A 464 -23.16 -0.04 -16.51
C SER A 464 -23.05 1.45 -16.86
N GLY A 465 -21.84 1.97 -17.04
CA GLY A 465 -21.56 3.36 -17.36
C GLY A 465 -21.42 4.27 -16.14
N SER A 466 -21.54 5.56 -16.34
CA SER A 466 -21.32 6.61 -15.35
C SER A 466 -22.46 7.64 -15.36
N LEU A 467 -22.41 8.63 -14.47
CA LEU A 467 -23.33 9.77 -14.51
C LEU A 467 -23.22 10.52 -15.85
N ARG A 468 -22.04 10.55 -16.47
CA ARG A 468 -21.84 11.18 -17.79
C ARG A 468 -22.73 10.54 -18.86
N ASP A 469 -22.84 9.21 -18.82
CA ASP A 469 -23.67 8.48 -19.79
C ASP A 469 -25.17 8.71 -19.53
N ILE A 470 -25.58 8.84 -18.27
CA ILE A 470 -26.95 9.21 -17.89
C ILE A 470 -27.30 10.58 -18.47
N ILE A 471 -26.44 11.59 -18.25
CA ILE A 471 -26.66 12.96 -18.74
C ILE A 471 -26.67 13.01 -20.27
N ALA A 472 -25.80 12.23 -20.93
CA ALA A 472 -25.80 12.15 -22.40
C ALA A 472 -27.14 11.65 -22.91
N ARG A 473 -27.67 10.56 -22.34
CA ARG A 473 -28.99 10.02 -22.67
C ARG A 473 -30.14 11.03 -22.39
N GLU A 474 -30.10 11.68 -21.21
CA GLU A 474 -31.13 12.69 -20.88
C GLU A 474 -31.13 13.82 -21.90
N ASN A 475 -29.98 14.28 -22.35
CA ASN A 475 -29.89 15.32 -23.40
C ASN A 475 -30.41 14.83 -24.75
N GLU A 476 -30.14 13.58 -25.16
CA GLU A 476 -30.64 13.03 -26.38
C GLU A 476 -32.19 12.94 -26.40
N GLN A 477 -32.80 12.56 -25.28
CA GLN A 477 -34.24 12.53 -25.12
C GLN A 477 -34.87 13.90 -25.25
N PHE A 478 -34.28 14.93 -24.68
CA PHE A 478 -34.75 16.32 -24.83
C PHE A 478 -34.69 16.81 -26.27
N PHE A 479 -33.69 16.44 -27.04
CA PHE A 479 -33.61 16.81 -28.48
C PHE A 479 -34.65 16.08 -29.34
N VAL A 480 -35.01 14.85 -29.01
CA VAL A 480 -36.04 14.10 -29.73
C VAL A 480 -37.45 14.61 -29.43
N GLU A 481 -37.73 14.96 -28.16
CA GLU A 481 -39.05 15.50 -27.74
C GLU A 481 -39.24 16.94 -28.23
N GLY A 482 -38.22 17.79 -28.16
CA GLY A 482 -38.29 19.19 -28.64
C GLY A 482 -38.27 19.35 -30.15
N GLY A 483 -37.84 18.34 -30.91
CA GLY A 483 -37.88 18.32 -32.36
C GLY A 483 -39.28 18.03 -32.94
N ASN A 484 -40.16 17.39 -32.17
CA ASN A 484 -41.52 17.09 -32.60
C ASN A 484 -42.56 18.22 -32.36
N GLU A 485 -42.24 19.25 -31.57
CA GLU A 485 -43.17 20.35 -31.34
C GLU A 485 -43.07 21.47 -32.39
N ASN A 486 -42.04 21.51 -33.23
CA ASN A 486 -41.88 22.57 -34.24
C ASN A 486 -42.31 22.27 -35.67
N ASP A 487 -42.83 21.06 -35.95
CA ASP A 487 -43.36 20.72 -37.30
C ASP A 487 -44.88 20.88 -37.44
N GLY A 488 -45.58 21.52 -36.49
CA GLY A 488 -47.03 21.63 -36.42
C GLY A 488 -47.67 23.00 -36.75
N GLU A 489 -46.91 24.04 -37.09
CA GLU A 489 -47.52 25.34 -37.48
C GLU A 489 -46.80 26.00 -38.65
N LEU A 490 -47.06 25.50 -39.86
CA LEU A 490 -46.96 26.26 -41.10
C LEU A 490 -47.91 25.62 -42.16
N LEU A 491 -49.18 25.94 -42.04
CA LEU A 491 -50.10 26.01 -43.17
C LEU A 491 -51.09 27.12 -42.93
#